data_823f53e99885d9c80718ba7bbf69b513
#
_entry.id   823f53e99885d9c80718ba7bbf69b513
#
_cell.length_a   1.000
_cell.length_b   1.000
_cell.length_c   1.000
_cell.angle_alpha   90.00
_cell.angle_beta   90.00
_cell.angle_gamma   90.00
#
_symmetry.space_group_name_H-M   'P 1'
#
loop_
_entity.id
_entity.type
_entity.pdbx_description
1 polymer ?
#
loop_
_entity_poly.entity_id
_entity_poly.type
_entity_poly.pdbx_seq_one_letter_code
_entity_poly.pdbx_strand_id
1 'polypeptide(L)'
;MNMFIYTENGDLHIRKPNGLEYQFQNTDKPNLGFEYDVVVYDQEEFKITKWEEGVDFNDQVKSKLNDVEIDAIEQYIDNSEAPPGVTLTNMYSSRLNERVHQNVGAICDSYGFGCITDVLAAGREGSNHPLRSDARRVLEYHDAVWNVYISVIDEIQNTREDVLKDYYHYESMLPQPLGIPNA
;
A
#
# COMPACT_ATOMS: atom_id res chain seq x y z
N MET A 1 -3.79 -2.18 -10.14
CA MET A 1 -3.12 -3.01 -9.11
C MET A 1 -2.74 -4.32 -9.77
N ASN A 2 -1.56 -4.84 -9.49
CA ASN A 2 -0.92 -5.81 -10.35
C ASN A 2 -0.97 -7.21 -9.72
N MET A 3 -1.13 -8.27 -10.51
CA MET A 3 -0.92 -9.65 -10.08
C MET A 3 0.56 -10.00 -10.27
N PHE A 4 1.15 -10.64 -9.26
CA PHE A 4 2.52 -11.13 -9.33
C PHE A 4 2.56 -12.59 -8.85
N ILE A 5 3.31 -13.43 -9.56
CA ILE A 5 3.71 -14.76 -9.11
C ILE A 5 5.23 -14.80 -9.25
N TYR A 6 5.93 -15.01 -8.16
CA TYR A 6 7.40 -15.00 -8.14
C TYR A 6 7.93 -15.88 -7.01
N THR A 7 9.20 -16.24 -7.09
CA THR A 7 9.88 -17.00 -6.03
C THR A 7 10.93 -16.13 -5.37
N GLU A 8 10.93 -16.06 -4.05
CA GLU A 8 11.92 -15.33 -3.25
C GLU A 8 12.37 -16.19 -2.06
N ASN A 9 13.69 -16.33 -1.88
CA ASN A 9 14.30 -17.13 -0.79
C ASN A 9 13.82 -18.58 -0.72
N GLY A 10 13.37 -19.17 -1.81
CA GLY A 10 12.83 -20.53 -1.89
C GLY A 10 11.33 -20.65 -1.63
N ASP A 11 10.65 -19.55 -1.34
CA ASP A 11 9.20 -19.50 -1.15
C ASP A 11 8.51 -18.96 -2.41
N LEU A 12 7.34 -19.49 -2.72
CA LEU A 12 6.48 -19.00 -3.79
C LEU A 12 5.58 -17.89 -3.23
N HIS A 13 5.54 -16.76 -3.91
CA HIS A 13 4.66 -15.63 -3.59
C HIS A 13 3.63 -15.43 -4.69
N ILE A 14 2.36 -15.29 -4.31
CA ILE A 14 1.26 -14.94 -5.21
C ILE A 14 0.58 -13.69 -4.66
N ARG A 15 0.68 -12.58 -5.39
CA ARG A 15 -0.02 -11.34 -5.07
C ARG A 15 -1.17 -11.14 -6.05
N LYS A 16 -2.40 -11.08 -5.53
CA LYS A 16 -3.61 -10.83 -6.31
C LYS A 16 -3.76 -9.35 -6.69
N PRO A 17 -4.58 -9.03 -7.71
CA PRO A 17 -4.86 -7.62 -8.09
C PRO A 17 -5.47 -6.79 -6.97
N ASN A 18 -6.17 -7.40 -6.02
CA ASN A 18 -6.74 -6.73 -4.84
C ASN A 18 -5.69 -6.41 -3.75
N GLY A 19 -4.43 -6.88 -3.91
CA GLY A 19 -3.33 -6.66 -2.98
C GLY A 19 -3.13 -7.76 -1.95
N LEU A 20 -3.99 -8.77 -1.89
CA LEU A 20 -3.75 -9.95 -1.05
C LEU A 20 -2.50 -10.69 -1.56
N GLU A 21 -1.59 -11.01 -0.65
CA GLU A 21 -0.37 -11.75 -0.93
C GLU A 21 -0.32 -13.03 -0.13
N TYR A 22 -0.08 -14.14 -0.82
CA TYR A 22 0.04 -15.48 -0.27
C TYR A 22 1.49 -15.95 -0.41
N GLN A 23 2.04 -16.52 0.65
CA GLN A 23 3.38 -17.08 0.69
C GLN A 23 3.31 -18.57 0.99
N PHE A 24 3.96 -19.38 0.18
CA PHE A 24 3.97 -20.84 0.28
C PHE A 24 5.41 -21.30 0.49
N GLN A 25 5.63 -22.14 1.48
CA GLN A 25 6.93 -22.79 1.73
C GLN A 25 7.23 -23.90 0.71
N ASN A 26 6.87 -23.67 -0.52
CA ASN A 26 7.02 -24.62 -1.61
C ASN A 26 7.22 -23.84 -2.91
N THR A 27 8.09 -24.37 -3.78
CA THR A 27 8.36 -23.79 -5.09
C THR A 27 7.50 -24.34 -6.21
N ASP A 28 6.60 -25.30 -5.91
CA ASP A 28 5.66 -25.81 -6.92
C ASP A 28 4.67 -24.72 -7.31
N LYS A 29 4.75 -24.30 -8.56
CA LYS A 29 3.95 -23.19 -9.09
C LYS A 29 2.58 -23.68 -9.55
N PRO A 30 1.53 -22.81 -9.54
CA PRO A 30 0.27 -23.10 -10.19
C PRO A 30 0.48 -23.52 -11.66
N ASN A 31 -0.20 -24.56 -12.10
CA ASN A 31 -0.11 -24.99 -13.50
C ASN A 31 -1.01 -24.10 -14.37
N LEU A 32 -0.42 -23.20 -15.12
CA LEU A 32 -1.12 -22.28 -16.04
C LEU A 32 -1.20 -22.83 -17.47
N GLY A 33 -0.76 -24.08 -17.69
CA GLY A 33 -0.72 -24.68 -19.04
C GLY A 33 0.47 -24.22 -19.90
N PHE A 34 1.38 -23.44 -19.34
CA PHE A 34 2.65 -23.02 -19.95
C PHE A 34 3.74 -22.90 -18.89
N GLU A 35 4.99 -22.95 -19.30
CA GLU A 35 6.13 -22.75 -18.39
C GLU A 35 6.37 -21.25 -18.16
N TYR A 36 6.61 -20.89 -16.90
CA TYR A 36 6.94 -19.53 -16.50
C TYR A 36 7.82 -19.52 -15.24
N ASP A 37 8.62 -18.48 -15.05
CA ASP A 37 9.36 -18.25 -13.82
C ASP A 37 8.72 -17.14 -13.00
N VAL A 38 8.32 -16.08 -13.65
CA VAL A 38 7.65 -14.94 -13.03
C VAL A 38 6.45 -14.54 -13.88
N VAL A 39 5.33 -14.27 -13.24
CA VAL A 39 4.17 -13.62 -13.86
C VAL A 39 4.07 -12.24 -13.26
N VAL A 40 4.13 -11.21 -14.11
CA VAL A 40 3.88 -9.82 -13.74
C VAL A 40 2.71 -9.32 -14.56
N TYR A 41 1.62 -9.00 -13.91
CA TYR A 41 0.48 -8.34 -14.53
C TYR A 41 0.48 -6.87 -14.09
N ASP A 42 0.93 -6.00 -14.97
CA ASP A 42 0.73 -4.56 -14.85
C ASP A 42 -0.49 -4.13 -15.66
N GLN A 43 -1.19 -3.08 -15.25
CA GLN A 43 -2.41 -2.60 -15.93
C GLN A 43 -2.17 -2.26 -17.41
N GLU A 44 -0.93 -2.02 -17.81
CA GLU A 44 -0.55 -1.66 -19.19
C GLU A 44 0.16 -2.78 -19.93
N GLU A 45 0.86 -3.70 -19.23
CA GLU A 45 1.59 -4.80 -19.86
C GLU A 45 1.50 -6.07 -19.02
N PHE A 46 1.15 -7.17 -19.69
CA PHE A 46 1.22 -8.50 -19.11
C PHE A 46 2.52 -9.17 -19.57
N LYS A 47 3.45 -9.39 -18.65
CA LYS A 47 4.71 -10.08 -18.94
C LYS A 47 4.78 -11.41 -18.22
N ILE A 48 5.07 -12.46 -18.98
CA ILE A 48 5.45 -13.75 -18.45
C ILE A 48 6.92 -13.95 -18.80
N THR A 49 7.75 -14.03 -17.78
CA THR A 49 9.18 -14.22 -17.96
C THR A 49 9.54 -15.66 -17.67
N LYS A 50 10.26 -16.28 -18.59
CA LYS A 50 10.93 -17.56 -18.37
C LYS A 50 12.41 -17.28 -18.14
N TRP A 51 12.91 -17.67 -16.97
CA TRP A 51 14.33 -17.58 -16.65
C TRP A 51 15.02 -18.85 -17.15
N GLU A 52 15.95 -18.70 -18.10
CA GLU A 52 16.92 -19.74 -18.45
C GLU A 52 18.31 -19.28 -18.01
N GLU A 53 19.03 -20.12 -17.25
CA GLU A 53 20.36 -19.82 -16.74
C GLU A 53 21.32 -19.48 -17.90
N GLY A 54 21.77 -18.23 -18.00
CA GLY A 54 22.72 -17.76 -19.01
C GLY A 54 22.13 -17.18 -20.31
N VAL A 55 20.81 -16.98 -20.37
CA VAL A 55 20.14 -16.34 -21.52
C VAL A 55 19.42 -15.07 -21.07
N ASP A 56 19.53 -13.99 -21.85
CA ASP A 56 18.77 -12.77 -21.64
C ASP A 56 17.27 -13.04 -21.57
N PHE A 57 16.57 -12.32 -20.72
CA PHE A 57 15.12 -12.40 -20.50
C PHE A 57 14.35 -12.53 -21.84
N ASN A 58 13.73 -13.68 -22.09
CA ASN A 58 12.75 -13.83 -23.14
C ASN A 58 11.37 -13.44 -22.61
N ASP A 59 11.04 -12.17 -22.70
CA ASP A 59 9.71 -11.67 -22.37
C ASP A 59 8.67 -12.24 -23.35
N GLN A 60 7.90 -13.24 -22.91
CA GLN A 60 6.68 -13.60 -23.62
C GLN A 60 5.58 -12.61 -23.21
N VAL A 61 5.24 -11.72 -24.12
CA VAL A 61 4.12 -10.79 -23.90
C VAL A 61 2.82 -11.54 -24.17
N LYS A 62 2.00 -11.71 -23.13
CA LYS A 62 0.64 -12.21 -23.22
C LYS A 62 -0.30 -11.10 -22.80
N SER A 63 -1.38 -10.85 -23.53
CA SER A 63 -2.24 -9.67 -23.30
C SER A 63 -3.05 -9.73 -22.00
N LYS A 64 -3.35 -10.93 -21.48
CA LYS A 64 -4.02 -11.18 -20.18
C LYS A 64 -4.02 -12.67 -19.83
N LEU A 65 -4.22 -12.99 -18.54
CA LEU A 65 -4.64 -14.33 -18.14
C LEU A 65 -6.08 -14.57 -18.61
N ASN A 66 -6.36 -15.77 -19.07
CA ASN A 66 -7.72 -16.21 -19.34
C ASN A 66 -8.37 -16.76 -18.06
N ASP A 67 -9.67 -17.01 -18.10
CA ASP A 67 -10.42 -17.47 -16.94
C ASP A 67 -9.90 -18.81 -16.39
N VAL A 68 -9.45 -19.72 -17.26
CA VAL A 68 -8.89 -21.02 -16.84
C VAL A 68 -7.57 -20.86 -16.08
N GLU A 69 -6.74 -19.92 -16.49
CA GLU A 69 -5.48 -19.60 -15.81
C GLU A 69 -5.72 -18.92 -14.46
N ILE A 70 -6.71 -18.04 -14.38
CA ILE A 70 -7.15 -17.41 -13.15
C ILE A 70 -7.71 -18.47 -12.19
N ASP A 71 -8.59 -19.33 -12.65
CA ASP A 71 -9.16 -20.42 -11.86
C ASP A 71 -8.07 -21.36 -11.33
N ALA A 72 -7.04 -21.65 -12.12
CA ALA A 72 -5.92 -22.49 -11.68
C ALA A 72 -5.13 -21.85 -10.53
N ILE A 73 -4.95 -20.53 -10.56
CA ILE A 73 -4.30 -19.77 -9.47
C ILE A 73 -5.19 -19.79 -8.21
N GLU A 74 -6.48 -19.53 -8.35
CA GLU A 74 -7.42 -19.56 -7.23
C GLU A 74 -7.49 -20.95 -6.60
N GLN A 75 -7.60 -22.01 -7.40
CA GLN A 75 -7.60 -23.40 -6.90
C GLN A 75 -6.28 -23.75 -6.20
N TYR A 76 -5.14 -23.26 -6.69
CA TYR A 76 -3.86 -23.48 -6.03
C TYR A 76 -3.84 -22.85 -4.63
N ILE A 77 -4.33 -21.61 -4.50
CA ILE A 77 -4.45 -20.92 -3.23
C ILE A 77 -5.40 -21.66 -2.28
N ASP A 78 -6.59 -22.02 -2.75
CA ASP A 78 -7.63 -22.68 -1.96
C ASP A 78 -7.16 -24.08 -1.48
N ASN A 79 -6.50 -24.85 -2.33
CA ASN A 79 -5.99 -26.17 -1.99
C ASN A 79 -4.85 -26.16 -0.96
N SER A 80 -4.14 -25.04 -0.85
CA SER A 80 -3.01 -24.93 0.08
C SER A 80 -3.41 -24.53 1.49
N GLU A 81 -4.64 -24.07 1.69
CA GLU A 81 -5.14 -23.51 2.99
C GLU A 81 -4.23 -22.44 3.58
N ALA A 82 -3.39 -21.82 2.76
CA ALA A 82 -2.46 -20.79 3.23
C ALA A 82 -3.20 -19.46 3.47
N PRO A 83 -3.13 -18.89 4.68
CA PRO A 83 -3.67 -17.55 4.89
C PRO A 83 -2.85 -16.52 4.13
N PRO A 84 -3.42 -15.38 3.70
CA PRO A 84 -2.66 -14.31 3.08
C PRO A 84 -1.62 -13.75 4.06
N GLY A 85 -0.35 -13.65 3.62
CA GLY A 85 0.73 -13.02 4.38
C GLY A 85 0.60 -11.50 4.44
N VAL A 86 0.04 -10.91 3.37
CA VAL A 86 -0.29 -9.48 3.31
C VAL A 86 -1.77 -9.33 3.04
N THR A 87 -2.50 -8.80 4.00
CA THR A 87 -3.94 -8.56 3.92
C THR A 87 -4.26 -7.17 3.41
N LEU A 88 -5.47 -6.96 2.87
CA LEU A 88 -5.95 -5.62 2.50
C LEU A 88 -5.94 -4.68 3.70
N THR A 89 -6.32 -5.17 4.86
CA THR A 89 -6.29 -4.45 6.14
C THR A 89 -4.88 -3.90 6.43
N ASN A 90 -3.85 -4.75 6.36
CA ASN A 90 -2.47 -4.35 6.61
C ASN A 90 -1.95 -3.38 5.54
N MET A 91 -2.26 -3.65 4.27
CA MET A 91 -1.85 -2.79 3.16
C MET A 91 -2.48 -1.40 3.26
N TYR A 92 -3.78 -1.30 3.53
CA TYR A 92 -4.47 -0.01 3.67
C TYR A 92 -3.96 0.76 4.87
N SER A 93 -3.79 0.09 6.02
CA SER A 93 -3.25 0.69 7.23
C SER A 93 -1.86 1.29 7.00
N SER A 94 -0.97 0.56 6.33
CA SER A 94 0.38 1.03 6.02
C SER A 94 0.36 2.24 5.08
N ARG A 95 -0.42 2.19 4.00
CA ARG A 95 -0.52 3.30 3.02
C ARG A 95 -1.17 4.54 3.62
N LEU A 96 -2.19 4.38 4.45
CA LEU A 96 -2.83 5.52 5.14
C LEU A 96 -1.88 6.16 6.15
N ASN A 97 -1.11 5.36 6.87
CA ASN A 97 -0.08 5.87 7.77
C ASN A 97 0.96 6.73 7.03
N GLU A 98 1.46 6.22 5.91
CA GLU A 98 2.39 6.96 5.05
C GLU A 98 1.76 8.26 4.55
N ARG A 99 0.49 8.23 4.12
CA ARG A 99 -0.24 9.40 3.65
C ARG A 99 -0.39 10.47 4.73
N VAL A 100 -0.70 10.06 5.97
CA VAL A 100 -0.79 10.99 7.11
C VAL A 100 0.56 11.66 7.36
N HIS A 101 1.66 10.91 7.36
CA HIS A 101 2.99 11.48 7.52
C HIS A 101 3.36 12.46 6.40
N GLN A 102 3.03 12.14 5.15
CA GLN A 102 3.23 13.04 4.01
C GLN A 102 2.42 14.34 4.16
N ASN A 103 1.16 14.24 4.56
CA ASN A 103 0.29 15.40 4.78
C ASN A 103 0.81 16.29 5.91
N VAL A 104 1.23 15.69 7.03
CA VAL A 104 1.82 16.43 8.17
C VAL A 104 3.14 17.09 7.76
N GLY A 105 4.00 16.40 7.02
CA GLY A 105 5.24 16.97 6.48
C GLY A 105 4.95 18.18 5.58
N ALA A 106 4.06 18.02 4.61
CA ALA A 106 3.70 19.08 3.67
C ALA A 106 3.17 20.35 4.37
N ILE A 107 2.37 20.19 5.43
CA ILE A 107 1.89 21.37 6.17
C ILE A 107 3.00 21.99 7.02
N CYS A 108 3.90 21.21 7.64
CA CYS A 108 5.06 21.77 8.33
C CYS A 108 5.88 22.63 7.38
N ASP A 109 6.21 22.12 6.20
CA ASP A 109 6.99 22.82 5.17
C ASP A 109 6.30 24.11 4.73
N SER A 110 4.97 24.08 4.52
CA SER A 110 4.20 25.24 4.07
C SER A 110 4.19 26.40 5.07
N TYR A 111 4.41 26.11 6.35
CA TYR A 111 4.53 27.09 7.41
C TYR A 111 5.99 27.38 7.83
N GLY A 112 6.97 26.85 7.07
CA GLY A 112 8.39 27.12 7.29
C GLY A 112 9.02 26.33 8.43
N PHE A 113 8.42 25.21 8.84
CA PHE A 113 8.99 24.26 9.80
C PHE A 113 9.63 23.08 9.09
N GLY A 114 10.82 22.66 9.52
CA GLY A 114 11.49 21.50 8.93
C GLY A 114 10.85 20.16 9.31
N CYS A 115 10.16 20.10 10.46
CA CYS A 115 9.48 18.88 10.92
C CYS A 115 8.50 19.20 12.07
N ILE A 116 7.70 18.21 12.44
CA ILE A 116 6.73 18.34 13.55
C ILE A 116 7.38 18.66 14.90
N THR A 117 8.62 18.23 15.11
CA THR A 117 9.36 18.54 16.34
C THR A 117 9.63 20.05 16.48
N ASP A 118 9.94 20.73 15.38
CA ASP A 118 10.13 22.18 15.36
C ASP A 118 8.82 22.90 15.66
N VAL A 119 7.71 22.41 15.12
CA VAL A 119 6.36 22.90 15.39
C VAL A 119 6.02 22.78 16.87
N LEU A 120 6.28 21.63 17.48
CA LEU A 120 6.05 21.40 18.91
C LEU A 120 6.89 22.34 19.77
N ALA A 121 8.14 22.57 19.42
CA ALA A 121 9.03 23.51 20.13
C ALA A 121 8.52 24.96 20.02
N ALA A 122 8.08 25.37 18.84
CA ALA A 122 7.56 26.72 18.59
C ALA A 122 6.18 26.95 19.22
N GLY A 123 5.28 25.94 19.17
CA GLY A 123 3.89 26.04 19.62
C GLY A 123 3.66 25.87 21.10
N ARG A 124 4.67 25.40 21.87
CA ARG A 124 4.53 25.11 23.31
C ARG A 124 4.05 26.35 24.11
N GLU A 125 3.41 26.10 25.22
CA GLU A 125 2.99 27.18 26.14
C GLU A 125 4.20 27.96 26.67
N GLY A 126 4.09 29.27 26.70
CA GLY A 126 5.19 30.19 27.13
C GLY A 126 6.28 30.40 26.07
N SER A 127 6.20 29.81 24.89
CA SER A 127 7.15 30.06 23.81
C SER A 127 7.07 31.50 23.31
N ASN A 128 8.22 32.15 23.10
CA ASN A 128 8.35 33.45 22.43
C ASN A 128 8.72 33.31 20.95
N HIS A 129 8.53 32.14 20.36
CA HIS A 129 8.87 31.90 18.97
C HIS A 129 8.01 32.78 18.03
N PRO A 130 8.60 33.45 17.03
CA PRO A 130 7.87 34.34 16.12
C PRO A 130 6.74 33.67 15.38
N LEU A 131 6.90 32.38 15.03
CA LEU A 131 5.90 31.56 14.33
C LEU A 131 5.00 30.75 15.28
N ARG A 132 4.86 31.15 16.53
CA ARG A 132 4.05 30.40 17.52
C ARG A 132 2.59 30.23 17.10
N SER A 133 2.00 31.27 16.49
CA SER A 133 0.63 31.20 15.98
C SER A 133 0.46 30.16 14.89
N ASP A 134 1.41 30.14 13.98
CA ASP A 134 1.41 29.20 12.85
C ASP A 134 1.68 27.76 13.33
N ALA A 135 2.60 27.60 14.27
CA ALA A 135 2.86 26.32 14.92
C ALA A 135 1.59 25.72 15.55
N ARG A 136 0.76 26.54 16.21
CA ARG A 136 -0.50 26.08 16.78
C ARG A 136 -1.49 25.59 15.72
N ARG A 137 -1.59 26.30 14.59
CA ARG A 137 -2.44 25.85 13.45
C ARG A 137 -1.97 24.51 12.89
N VAL A 138 -0.66 24.33 12.76
CA VAL A 138 -0.10 23.04 12.31
C VAL A 138 -0.40 21.93 13.32
N LEU A 139 -0.31 22.20 14.63
CA LEU A 139 -0.67 21.23 15.67
C LEU A 139 -2.16 20.88 15.65
N GLU A 140 -3.05 21.87 15.46
CA GLU A 140 -4.49 21.63 15.32
C GLU A 140 -4.80 20.71 14.12
N TYR A 141 -4.13 20.93 12.99
CA TYR A 141 -4.25 20.05 11.83
C TYR A 141 -3.67 18.65 12.12
N HIS A 142 -2.48 18.59 12.72
CA HIS A 142 -1.85 17.33 13.12
C HIS A 142 -2.79 16.49 13.98
N ASP A 143 -3.36 17.08 15.04
CA ASP A 143 -4.27 16.37 15.93
C ASP A 143 -5.55 15.93 15.21
N ALA A 144 -6.09 16.79 14.34
CA ALA A 144 -7.28 16.45 13.56
C ALA A 144 -7.03 15.26 12.60
N VAL A 145 -5.92 15.24 11.87
CA VAL A 145 -5.62 14.15 10.93
C VAL A 145 -5.34 12.82 11.64
N TRP A 146 -4.62 12.86 12.77
CA TRP A 146 -4.36 11.66 13.55
C TRP A 146 -5.63 11.09 14.20
N ASN A 147 -6.53 11.94 14.71
CA ASN A 147 -7.80 11.49 15.27
C ASN A 147 -8.66 10.78 14.20
N VAL A 148 -8.74 11.34 13.00
CA VAL A 148 -9.47 10.70 11.90
C VAL A 148 -8.78 9.41 11.47
N TYR A 149 -7.44 9.42 11.33
CA TYR A 149 -6.66 8.23 10.98
C TYR A 149 -6.92 7.08 11.94
N ILE A 150 -6.89 7.31 13.25
CA ILE A 150 -7.16 6.28 14.26
C ILE A 150 -8.57 5.69 14.05
N SER A 151 -9.57 6.53 13.82
CA SER A 151 -10.95 6.08 13.60
C SER A 151 -11.09 5.26 12.30
N VAL A 152 -10.39 5.66 11.25
CA VAL A 152 -10.38 4.94 9.96
C VAL A 152 -9.68 3.60 10.09
N ILE A 153 -8.55 3.55 10.79
CA ILE A 153 -7.85 2.27 11.03
C ILE A 153 -8.71 1.32 11.87
N ASP A 154 -9.39 1.84 12.89
CA ASP A 154 -10.31 1.02 13.70
C ASP A 154 -11.46 0.45 12.83
N GLU A 155 -12.05 1.25 11.94
CA GLU A 155 -13.04 0.77 10.97
C GLU A 155 -12.48 -0.33 10.07
N ILE A 156 -11.28 -0.12 9.48
CA ILE A 156 -10.64 -1.10 8.59
C ILE A 156 -10.35 -2.41 9.33
N GLN A 157 -9.80 -2.33 10.55
CA GLN A 157 -9.42 -3.51 11.34
C GLN A 157 -10.63 -4.32 11.83
N ASN A 158 -11.78 -3.67 12.04
CA ASN A 158 -13.01 -4.32 12.48
C ASN A 158 -13.92 -4.73 11.31
N THR A 159 -13.55 -4.43 10.07
CA THR A 159 -14.31 -4.79 8.86
C THR A 159 -13.71 -6.04 8.22
N ARG A 160 -14.57 -6.98 7.83
CA ARG A 160 -14.12 -8.17 7.08
C ARG A 160 -13.55 -7.73 5.72
N GLU A 161 -12.48 -8.37 5.27
CA GLU A 161 -11.77 -7.98 4.04
C GLU A 161 -12.64 -8.02 2.77
N ASP A 162 -13.57 -8.97 2.69
CA ASP A 162 -14.49 -9.13 1.55
C ASP A 162 -15.53 -8.00 1.41
N VAL A 163 -15.70 -7.19 2.46
CA VAL A 163 -16.61 -6.03 2.48
C VAL A 163 -15.90 -4.69 2.68
N LEU A 164 -14.56 -4.69 2.74
CA LEU A 164 -13.78 -3.45 2.77
C LEU A 164 -14.07 -2.62 1.52
N LYS A 165 -14.22 -1.32 1.73
CA LYS A 165 -14.26 -0.36 0.62
C LYS A 165 -12.89 -0.24 -0.02
N ASP A 166 -12.80 0.44 -1.17
CA ASP A 166 -11.50 0.68 -1.80
C ASP A 166 -10.64 1.65 -0.96
N TYR A 167 -9.33 1.63 -1.21
CA TYR A 167 -8.38 2.48 -0.50
C TYR A 167 -8.72 3.97 -0.58
N TYR A 168 -9.19 4.45 -1.75
CA TYR A 168 -9.47 5.86 -1.96
C TYR A 168 -10.66 6.36 -1.15
N HIS A 169 -11.62 5.47 -0.82
CA HIS A 169 -12.68 5.80 0.10
C HIS A 169 -12.11 6.22 1.46
N TYR A 170 -11.23 5.41 2.04
CA TYR A 170 -10.62 5.67 3.34
C TYR A 170 -9.64 6.85 3.30
N GLU A 171 -8.86 6.99 2.23
CA GLU A 171 -7.97 8.15 2.04
C GLU A 171 -8.76 9.46 1.98
N SER A 172 -9.94 9.47 1.36
CA SER A 172 -10.79 10.66 1.26
C SER A 172 -11.39 11.13 2.59
N MET A 173 -11.41 10.27 3.60
CA MET A 173 -11.85 10.62 4.95
C MET A 173 -10.81 11.45 5.71
N LEU A 174 -9.53 11.34 5.34
CA LEU A 174 -8.46 12.11 5.98
C LEU A 174 -8.63 13.61 5.68
N PRO A 175 -8.50 14.49 6.69
CA PRO A 175 -8.46 15.92 6.48
C PRO A 175 -7.40 16.31 5.45
N GLN A 176 -7.78 17.11 4.48
CA GLN A 176 -6.81 17.63 3.52
C GLN A 176 -5.94 18.69 4.20
N PRO A 177 -4.65 18.82 3.85
CA PRO A 177 -3.80 19.89 4.33
C PRO A 177 -4.48 21.24 4.01
N LEU A 178 -4.63 22.09 5.01
CA LEU A 178 -5.15 23.44 4.82
C LEU A 178 -4.28 24.17 3.79
N GLY A 179 -4.92 24.83 2.83
CA GLY A 179 -4.22 25.52 1.75
C GLY A 179 -3.10 26.42 2.29
N ILE A 180 -1.99 26.43 1.57
CA ILE A 180 -0.83 27.27 1.86
C ILE A 180 -1.34 28.70 2.07
N PRO A 181 -1.01 29.37 3.19
CA PRO A 181 -1.29 30.78 3.32
C PRO A 181 -0.64 31.49 2.12
N ASN A 182 -1.43 32.22 1.37
CA ASN A 182 -0.87 33.05 0.30
C ASN A 182 0.26 33.91 0.87
N ALA A 183 1.46 33.71 0.35
CA ALA A 183 2.62 34.52 0.66
C ALA A 183 2.40 35.99 0.25
#